data_def1af4ffcb289c86cf642f04e64b81f
#
_entry.id   def1af4ffcb289c86cf642f04e64b81f
#
_cell.length_a   1.000
_cell.length_b   1.000
_cell.length_c   1.000
_cell.angle_alpha   90.00
_cell.angle_beta   90.00
_cell.angle_gamma   90.00
#
_symmetry.space_group_name_H-M   'P 1'
#
loop_
_entity.id
_entity.type
_entity.pdbx_description
1 polymer ?
#
loop_
_entity_poly.entity_id
_entity_poly.type
_entity_poly.pdbx_seq_one_letter_code
_entity_poly.pdbx_strand_id
1 'polypeptide(L)'
;KFLESYIFGFNVVAGRAEYRTGANLHDSGVAGGHVGLMRTGTITDGQSMDVKTVSAMRAAGGYAGTMESGSASSFGSIQLFGDKGIKLDLGQMLDVAQVFVPVIKSSSVAGYRKGMKVVATGEDITHGTGNAGGYVGLAVGGQIWGDLDQNGQKLVKGVTAAGANVSNLRKVEGRNNVGGFIGVATAGAVADVDTNASEGFLQGILDSLVSTPASLVSVLQATVTTIRGAHVSSDDPAWGYTVDGAYETKDDKGNTTTKYALNAGGFAGSLQASILGDKDSAKGTGSEADPNNDPAALTVTGLRAVEGGQYAGGFFGLADVSSVASVGGGEAGDKQNTNLLLKLLKVGNVGVLEAFRTFIYDGQVNGVNDGIQVVAHDSTTKGMLDSKRYTGAAGGFGGGLINGSVKQSAVTNLNSVTGVNYVGGFIGHLGKSGTVAADNAQLGTDALNLLGATAGVLDIWGSHVGDSRVIGIPDGYTVTATHHGDNYGKATDKATGREVAGGFVGYADLARVKGCASDNLKKVTSGEIAGGFVGETSRAYLVDAK
;
A
#
# COMPACT_ATOMS: atom_id res chain seq x y z
N LYS A 1 12.27 -15.70 -31.45
CA LYS A 1 12.09 -14.95 -30.16
C LYS A 1 11.74 -15.86 -29.00
N PHE A 2 10.78 -16.81 -29.13
CA PHE A 2 10.40 -17.73 -28.05
C PHE A 2 11.59 -18.59 -27.59
N LEU A 3 12.37 -19.11 -28.52
CA LEU A 3 13.55 -19.93 -28.18
C LEU A 3 14.67 -19.12 -27.53
N GLU A 4 14.85 -17.87 -27.93
CA GLU A 4 15.81 -16.94 -27.31
C GLU A 4 15.41 -16.57 -25.87
N SER A 5 14.15 -16.32 -25.60
CA SER A 5 13.70 -16.01 -24.23
C SER A 5 13.86 -17.22 -23.32
N TYR A 6 13.58 -18.42 -23.79
CA TYR A 6 13.75 -19.66 -23.03
C TYR A 6 15.22 -19.95 -22.65
N ILE A 7 16.17 -19.60 -23.53
CA ILE A 7 17.61 -19.84 -23.29
C ILE A 7 18.26 -18.71 -22.50
N PHE A 8 17.90 -17.45 -22.78
CA PHE A 8 18.62 -16.28 -22.27
C PHE A 8 17.81 -15.39 -21.32
N GLY A 9 16.51 -15.62 -21.21
CA GLY A 9 15.56 -14.70 -20.60
C GLY A 9 15.41 -13.41 -21.40
N PHE A 10 14.48 -12.54 -21.05
CA PHE A 10 14.30 -11.26 -21.70
C PHE A 10 14.30 -10.07 -20.73
N ASN A 11 14.66 -8.92 -21.26
CA ASN A 11 14.64 -7.65 -20.54
C ASN A 11 13.60 -6.73 -21.13
N VAL A 12 12.93 -5.96 -20.26
CA VAL A 12 12.03 -4.88 -20.66
C VAL A 12 12.58 -3.58 -20.08
N VAL A 13 12.83 -2.61 -20.96
CA VAL A 13 13.40 -1.32 -20.56
C VAL A 13 12.56 -0.20 -21.16
N ALA A 14 11.98 0.65 -20.31
CA ALA A 14 11.43 1.93 -20.73
C ALA A 14 12.49 3.01 -20.53
N GLY A 15 12.86 3.64 -21.65
CA GLY A 15 13.84 4.72 -21.64
C GLY A 15 13.39 5.96 -20.88
N ARG A 16 14.23 7.00 -20.86
CA ARG A 16 13.97 8.27 -20.22
C ARG A 16 12.63 8.87 -20.65
N ALA A 17 11.81 9.25 -19.69
CA ALA A 17 10.89 10.33 -19.90
C ALA A 17 11.70 11.62 -20.05
N GLU A 18 11.94 12.07 -21.26
CA GLU A 18 12.31 13.47 -21.46
C GLU A 18 11.08 14.28 -21.06
N TYR A 19 11.24 15.17 -20.11
CA TYR A 19 10.22 16.13 -19.70
C TYR A 19 9.90 17.02 -20.90
N ARG A 20 8.99 16.62 -21.73
CA ARG A 20 8.41 17.49 -22.75
C ARG A 20 7.39 18.36 -22.03
N THR A 21 7.65 19.65 -21.96
CA THR A 21 6.67 20.64 -21.52
C THR A 21 5.36 20.44 -22.30
N GLY A 22 4.29 20.06 -21.60
CA GLY A 22 2.97 19.80 -22.17
C GLY A 22 2.61 18.34 -22.48
N ALA A 23 3.51 17.37 -22.29
CA ALA A 23 3.14 15.96 -22.36
C ALA A 23 2.69 15.48 -20.97
N ASN A 24 1.62 14.66 -20.92
CA ASN A 24 1.21 13.99 -19.70
C ASN A 24 2.35 13.08 -19.22
N LEU A 25 3.09 13.51 -18.21
CA LEU A 25 4.17 12.75 -17.56
C LEU A 25 3.70 11.37 -17.08
N HIS A 26 2.39 11.21 -16.88
CA HIS A 26 1.75 9.98 -16.44
C HIS A 26 1.91 8.80 -17.40
N ASP A 27 2.22 9.04 -18.68
CA ASP A 27 2.23 8.01 -19.73
C ASP A 27 3.63 7.53 -20.11
N SER A 28 4.68 8.11 -19.57
CA SER A 28 6.05 7.83 -19.97
C SER A 28 6.90 7.22 -18.86
N GLY A 29 7.95 6.51 -19.23
CA GLY A 29 8.87 5.89 -18.29
C GLY A 29 8.28 4.74 -17.51
N VAL A 30 7.37 3.95 -18.10
CA VAL A 30 6.73 2.80 -17.48
C VAL A 30 7.11 1.50 -18.20
N ALA A 31 7.38 0.44 -17.46
CA ALA A 31 7.72 -0.87 -18.02
C ALA A 31 7.06 -2.00 -17.25
N GLY A 32 6.53 -2.98 -17.97
CA GLY A 32 5.99 -4.22 -17.43
C GLY A 32 6.39 -5.41 -18.28
N GLY A 33 6.61 -6.55 -17.68
CA GLY A 33 6.98 -7.78 -18.39
C GLY A 33 5.88 -8.28 -19.31
N HIS A 34 4.63 -7.95 -19.05
CA HIS A 34 3.46 -8.27 -19.88
C HIS A 34 2.86 -7.01 -20.53
N VAL A 35 2.59 -5.99 -19.74
CA VAL A 35 2.00 -4.73 -20.20
C VAL A 35 2.69 -3.53 -19.56
N GLY A 36 3.08 -2.52 -20.35
CA GLY A 36 3.68 -1.29 -19.84
C GLY A 36 2.64 -0.44 -19.09
N LEU A 37 1.56 -0.05 -19.79
CA LEU A 37 0.49 0.78 -19.25
C LEU A 37 -0.87 0.16 -19.60
N MET A 38 -1.71 -0.04 -18.59
CA MET A 38 -3.08 -0.52 -18.71
C MET A 38 -4.03 0.50 -18.11
N ARG A 39 -4.87 1.14 -18.92
CA ARG A 39 -5.84 2.13 -18.44
C ARG A 39 -7.21 1.54 -18.15
N THR A 40 -7.65 0.64 -19.00
CA THR A 40 -8.95 -0.02 -18.89
C THR A 40 -8.88 -1.41 -19.46
N GLY A 41 -9.95 -2.18 -19.32
CA GLY A 41 -10.05 -3.52 -19.90
C GLY A 41 -9.60 -4.61 -18.94
N THR A 42 -9.67 -5.84 -19.42
CA THR A 42 -9.41 -7.04 -18.62
C THR A 42 -8.35 -7.91 -19.28
N ILE A 43 -7.38 -8.36 -18.49
CA ILE A 43 -6.44 -9.42 -18.85
C ILE A 43 -6.79 -10.64 -17.99
N THR A 44 -7.00 -11.77 -18.61
CA THR A 44 -7.28 -13.05 -17.92
C THR A 44 -6.28 -14.10 -18.36
N ASP A 45 -5.76 -14.88 -17.40
CA ASP A 45 -4.80 -15.98 -17.60
C ASP A 45 -3.52 -15.57 -18.36
N GLY A 46 -3.14 -14.28 -18.26
CA GLY A 46 -1.93 -13.76 -18.88
C GLY A 46 -0.68 -14.30 -18.18
N GLN A 47 0.31 -14.73 -18.95
CA GLN A 47 1.56 -15.24 -18.42
C GLN A 47 2.77 -14.55 -19.05
N SER A 48 3.73 -14.16 -18.22
CA SER A 48 5.05 -13.70 -18.63
C SER A 48 6.11 -14.56 -17.98
N MET A 49 6.80 -15.36 -18.78
CA MET A 49 7.81 -16.29 -18.31
C MET A 49 9.21 -15.85 -18.75
N ASP A 50 10.22 -16.30 -18.02
CA ASP A 50 11.62 -16.02 -18.32
C ASP A 50 12.01 -14.53 -18.25
N VAL A 51 11.32 -13.75 -17.42
CA VAL A 51 11.64 -12.34 -17.22
C VAL A 51 12.94 -12.20 -16.43
N LYS A 52 13.93 -11.54 -17.00
CA LYS A 52 15.23 -11.33 -16.35
C LYS A 52 15.29 -9.98 -15.63
N THR A 53 14.96 -8.92 -16.35
CA THR A 53 14.97 -7.57 -15.78
C THR A 53 13.85 -6.74 -16.38
N VAL A 54 13.15 -6.00 -15.51
CA VAL A 54 12.24 -4.93 -15.92
C VAL A 54 12.77 -3.63 -15.33
N SER A 55 13.02 -2.63 -16.18
CA SER A 55 13.56 -1.36 -15.73
C SER A 55 12.80 -0.18 -16.32
N ALA A 56 12.46 0.79 -15.47
CA ALA A 56 11.79 2.01 -15.87
C ALA A 56 12.21 3.20 -15.01
N MET A 57 11.89 4.38 -15.46
CA MET A 57 12.12 5.58 -14.65
C MET A 57 10.97 5.81 -13.66
N ARG A 58 9.72 5.81 -14.12
CA ARG A 58 8.56 6.15 -13.30
C ARG A 58 8.01 4.94 -12.56
N ALA A 59 7.62 3.90 -13.28
CA ALA A 59 7.03 2.71 -12.68
C ALA A 59 7.48 1.44 -13.40
N ALA A 60 8.05 0.51 -12.64
CA ALA A 60 8.47 -0.79 -13.11
C ALA A 60 7.69 -1.89 -12.41
N GLY A 61 7.07 -2.79 -13.18
CA GLY A 61 6.40 -3.97 -12.65
C GLY A 61 6.80 -5.23 -13.39
N GLY A 62 7.00 -6.32 -12.68
CA GLY A 62 7.33 -7.59 -13.33
C GLY A 62 6.28 -8.03 -14.33
N TYR A 63 5.00 -7.76 -14.06
CA TYR A 63 3.88 -8.02 -14.96
C TYR A 63 3.36 -6.73 -15.62
N ALA A 64 2.93 -5.74 -14.85
CA ALA A 64 2.41 -4.47 -15.36
C ALA A 64 3.19 -3.28 -14.80
N GLY A 65 3.61 -2.34 -15.68
CA GLY A 65 4.27 -1.12 -15.23
C GLY A 65 3.31 -0.23 -14.44
N THR A 66 2.19 0.12 -15.08
CA THR A 66 1.14 0.94 -14.47
C THR A 66 -0.24 0.41 -14.84
N MET A 67 -1.14 0.41 -13.87
CA MET A 67 -2.58 0.21 -14.02
C MET A 67 -3.29 1.49 -13.57
N GLU A 68 -4.05 2.12 -14.44
CA GLU A 68 -4.74 3.39 -14.14
C GLU A 68 -6.20 3.30 -14.55
N SER A 69 -7.12 3.53 -13.62
CA SER A 69 -8.52 3.71 -13.97
C SER A 69 -8.68 4.95 -14.85
N GLY A 70 -9.46 4.82 -15.93
CA GLY A 70 -9.77 5.95 -16.80
C GLY A 70 -10.57 7.00 -16.03
N SER A 71 -10.22 8.29 -16.21
CA SER A 71 -11.09 9.38 -15.78
C SER A 71 -12.22 9.59 -16.81
N ALA A 72 -13.40 10.00 -16.35
CA ALA A 72 -14.50 10.34 -17.25
C ALA A 72 -14.12 11.44 -18.28
N SER A 73 -13.13 12.29 -17.93
CA SER A 73 -12.59 13.33 -18.81
C SER A 73 -11.69 12.80 -19.92
N SER A 74 -11.02 11.65 -19.73
CA SER A 74 -10.17 11.06 -20.78
C SER A 74 -10.94 10.43 -21.94
N PHE A 75 -12.25 10.27 -21.80
CA PHE A 75 -13.13 9.78 -22.86
C PHE A 75 -13.77 10.90 -23.70
N GLY A 76 -13.05 11.96 -23.94
CA GLY A 76 -13.39 13.11 -24.77
C GLY A 76 -14.82 13.08 -25.31
N SER A 77 -15.70 13.92 -24.78
CA SER A 77 -17.04 14.22 -25.32
C SER A 77 -18.10 13.10 -25.36
N ILE A 78 -17.96 11.99 -24.64
CA ILE A 78 -19.13 11.20 -24.33
C ILE A 78 -19.92 12.00 -23.29
N GLN A 79 -20.82 12.84 -23.77
CA GLN A 79 -21.85 13.47 -22.93
C GLN A 79 -22.82 12.39 -22.43
N LEU A 80 -22.35 11.51 -21.55
CA LEU A 80 -23.21 10.57 -20.85
C LEU A 80 -24.29 11.30 -20.02
N PHE A 81 -24.08 12.60 -19.77
CA PHE A 81 -24.93 13.42 -18.91
C PHE A 81 -25.08 14.84 -19.48
N GLY A 82 -25.52 14.95 -20.75
CA GLY A 82 -25.98 16.24 -21.27
C GLY A 82 -27.30 16.67 -20.64
N ASP A 83 -27.73 17.92 -20.88
CA ASP A 83 -28.99 18.52 -20.38
C ASP A 83 -30.28 17.68 -20.59
N LYS A 84 -30.19 16.58 -21.30
CA LYS A 84 -31.25 15.57 -21.48
C LYS A 84 -30.90 14.23 -20.84
N GLY A 85 -30.13 14.25 -19.75
CA GLY A 85 -29.57 13.19 -18.95
C GLY A 85 -30.17 11.80 -19.16
N ILE A 86 -29.36 10.83 -19.58
CA ILE A 86 -29.67 9.41 -19.41
C ILE A 86 -29.71 9.16 -17.90
N LYS A 87 -30.87 8.91 -17.34
CA LYS A 87 -31.01 8.44 -15.95
C LYS A 87 -30.57 6.98 -15.95
N LEU A 88 -29.32 6.73 -15.61
CA LEU A 88 -28.84 5.39 -15.34
C LEU A 88 -29.36 4.97 -13.96
N ASP A 89 -29.91 3.76 -13.87
CA ASP A 89 -30.12 3.16 -12.56
C ASP A 89 -28.79 2.74 -11.93
N LEU A 90 -28.81 2.37 -10.67
CA LEU A 90 -27.62 2.07 -9.91
C LEU A 90 -26.82 0.89 -10.48
N GLY A 91 -27.48 -0.16 -10.96
CA GLY A 91 -26.82 -1.30 -11.59
C GLY A 91 -26.06 -0.87 -12.83
N GLN A 92 -26.67 -0.04 -13.68
CA GLN A 92 -26.04 0.51 -14.87
C GLN A 92 -24.86 1.44 -14.53
N MET A 93 -24.92 2.20 -13.45
CA MET A 93 -23.79 3.03 -12.98
C MET A 93 -22.60 2.17 -12.51
N LEU A 94 -22.87 1.06 -11.84
CA LEU A 94 -21.83 0.10 -11.41
C LEU A 94 -21.20 -0.59 -12.64
N ASP A 95 -21.99 -1.02 -13.59
CA ASP A 95 -21.51 -1.62 -14.85
C ASP A 95 -20.65 -0.63 -15.63
N VAL A 96 -21.05 0.64 -15.71
CA VAL A 96 -20.28 1.70 -16.35
C VAL A 96 -18.97 1.94 -15.57
N ALA A 97 -19.00 2.01 -14.24
CA ALA A 97 -17.79 2.19 -13.46
C ALA A 97 -16.78 1.06 -13.65
N GLN A 98 -17.24 -0.19 -13.78
CA GLN A 98 -16.37 -1.34 -14.05
C GLN A 98 -15.70 -1.29 -15.44
N VAL A 99 -16.32 -0.68 -16.44
CA VAL A 99 -15.71 -0.51 -17.77
C VAL A 99 -14.46 0.38 -17.71
N PHE A 100 -14.38 1.28 -16.74
CA PHE A 100 -13.27 2.23 -16.60
C PHE A 100 -12.14 1.73 -15.69
N VAL A 101 -12.27 0.56 -15.09
CA VAL A 101 -11.28 0.00 -14.16
C VAL A 101 -10.44 -1.07 -14.87
N PRO A 102 -9.10 -1.00 -14.83
CA PRO A 102 -8.25 -2.07 -15.33
C PRO A 102 -8.33 -3.28 -14.41
N VAL A 103 -8.55 -4.46 -14.99
CA VAL A 103 -8.71 -5.72 -14.25
C VAL A 103 -7.72 -6.77 -14.74
N ILE A 104 -6.94 -7.34 -13.83
CA ILE A 104 -6.07 -8.49 -14.08
C ILE A 104 -6.60 -9.69 -13.29
N LYS A 105 -6.90 -10.79 -13.99
CA LYS A 105 -7.41 -12.02 -13.39
C LYS A 105 -6.45 -13.17 -13.62
N SER A 106 -6.19 -13.98 -12.60
CA SER A 106 -5.47 -15.26 -12.68
C SER A 106 -4.20 -15.22 -13.55
N SER A 107 -3.44 -14.14 -13.45
CA SER A 107 -2.30 -13.88 -14.33
C SER A 107 -0.99 -13.91 -13.56
N SER A 108 0.11 -14.32 -14.21
CA SER A 108 1.37 -14.57 -13.53
C SER A 108 2.60 -14.05 -14.25
N VAL A 109 3.66 -13.79 -13.48
CA VAL A 109 4.99 -13.52 -13.98
C VAL A 109 6.00 -14.43 -13.29
N ALA A 110 6.92 -15.00 -14.05
CA ALA A 110 7.99 -15.85 -13.55
C ALA A 110 9.37 -15.34 -13.97
N GLY A 111 10.28 -15.29 -13.02
CA GLY A 111 11.66 -14.89 -13.25
C GLY A 111 12.46 -15.97 -13.99
N TYR A 112 13.45 -15.51 -14.77
CA TYR A 112 14.38 -16.38 -15.47
C TYR A 112 15.43 -16.98 -14.51
N ARG A 113 15.71 -18.23 -14.59
CA ARG A 113 16.74 -19.01 -13.86
C ARG A 113 17.22 -18.48 -12.49
N LYS A 114 17.96 -17.37 -12.47
CA LYS A 114 18.52 -16.73 -11.26
C LYS A 114 17.57 -15.73 -10.60
N GLY A 115 16.34 -15.72 -11.05
CA GLY A 115 15.30 -14.83 -10.55
C GLY A 115 15.21 -13.50 -11.31
N MET A 116 14.03 -12.91 -11.22
CA MET A 116 13.68 -11.63 -11.83
C MET A 116 14.21 -10.46 -10.99
N LYS A 117 14.69 -9.42 -11.68
CA LYS A 117 15.01 -8.12 -11.08
C LYS A 117 14.08 -7.05 -11.63
N VAL A 118 13.47 -6.24 -10.75
CA VAL A 118 12.65 -5.10 -11.12
C VAL A 118 13.29 -3.82 -10.58
N VAL A 119 13.44 -2.79 -11.43
CA VAL A 119 14.16 -1.56 -11.07
C VAL A 119 13.40 -0.32 -11.51
N ALA A 120 13.12 0.61 -10.58
CA ALA A 120 12.61 1.93 -10.89
C ALA A 120 13.60 3.03 -10.48
N THR A 121 14.07 3.83 -11.45
CA THR A 121 15.23 4.72 -11.27
C THR A 121 14.90 6.20 -11.10
N GLY A 122 13.65 6.61 -11.15
CA GLY A 122 13.26 8.02 -10.99
C GLY A 122 13.30 8.48 -9.54
N GLU A 123 13.76 9.71 -9.32
CA GLU A 123 13.90 10.33 -7.98
C GLU A 123 12.86 11.41 -7.71
N ASP A 124 12.02 11.73 -8.67
CA ASP A 124 11.03 12.79 -8.54
C ASP A 124 9.75 12.26 -7.87
N ILE A 125 9.69 12.45 -6.56
CA ILE A 125 8.54 12.05 -5.74
C ILE A 125 7.29 12.85 -6.10
N THR A 126 7.45 14.13 -6.39
CA THR A 126 6.35 15.04 -6.70
C THR A 126 5.58 14.58 -7.93
N HIS A 127 6.29 14.00 -8.92
CA HIS A 127 5.70 13.44 -10.12
C HIS A 127 5.51 11.91 -10.05
N GLY A 128 5.61 11.31 -8.87
CA GLY A 128 5.33 9.90 -8.65
C GLY A 128 6.27 8.95 -9.41
N THR A 129 7.56 9.30 -9.54
CA THR A 129 8.56 8.42 -10.17
C THR A 129 9.23 7.49 -9.16
N GLY A 130 9.93 6.47 -9.65
CA GLY A 130 10.72 5.57 -8.80
C GLY A 130 9.91 4.48 -8.08
N ASN A 131 8.73 4.10 -8.61
CA ASN A 131 7.88 3.06 -8.02
C ASN A 131 8.20 1.69 -8.64
N ALA A 132 8.55 0.71 -7.82
CA ALA A 132 8.88 -0.63 -8.28
C ALA A 132 8.04 -1.70 -7.56
N GLY A 133 7.51 -2.65 -8.32
CA GLY A 133 6.77 -3.80 -7.80
C GLY A 133 7.09 -5.07 -8.57
N GLY A 134 7.23 -6.20 -7.88
CA GLY A 134 7.46 -7.49 -8.53
C GLY A 134 6.34 -7.87 -9.52
N TYR A 135 5.12 -7.39 -9.30
CA TYR A 135 3.97 -7.58 -10.19
C TYR A 135 3.55 -6.27 -10.86
N VAL A 136 3.19 -5.24 -10.07
CA VAL A 136 2.77 -3.93 -10.58
C VAL A 136 3.61 -2.82 -9.97
N GLY A 137 4.12 -1.90 -10.80
CA GLY A 137 4.84 -0.72 -10.31
C GLY A 137 3.91 0.28 -9.63
N LEU A 138 2.79 0.63 -10.29
CA LEU A 138 1.80 1.58 -9.78
C LEU A 138 0.39 1.14 -10.19
N ALA A 139 -0.53 1.02 -9.24
CA ALA A 139 -1.95 0.82 -9.50
C ALA A 139 -2.79 1.98 -8.92
N VAL A 140 -3.60 2.58 -9.78
CA VAL A 140 -4.52 3.67 -9.45
C VAL A 140 -5.94 3.22 -9.80
N GLY A 141 -6.67 2.68 -8.81
CA GLY A 141 -8.01 2.14 -8.99
C GLY A 141 -8.07 0.83 -9.78
N GLY A 142 -6.98 0.03 -9.79
CA GLY A 142 -6.90 -1.24 -10.48
C GLY A 142 -7.42 -2.42 -9.65
N GLN A 143 -7.87 -3.48 -10.31
CA GLN A 143 -8.32 -4.70 -9.66
C GLN A 143 -7.43 -5.89 -10.06
N ILE A 144 -6.91 -6.61 -9.08
CA ILE A 144 -6.04 -7.77 -9.27
C ILE A 144 -6.66 -8.95 -8.51
N TRP A 145 -7.18 -9.93 -9.25
CA TRP A 145 -7.93 -11.05 -8.69
C TRP A 145 -7.29 -12.38 -9.07
N GLY A 146 -6.62 -13.00 -8.13
CA GLY A 146 -6.10 -14.36 -8.26
C GLY A 146 -7.03 -15.44 -7.67
N ASP A 147 -8.13 -15.05 -7.04
CA ASP A 147 -9.09 -15.90 -6.36
C ASP A 147 -10.30 -16.31 -7.22
N LEU A 148 -10.20 -16.15 -8.54
CA LEU A 148 -11.26 -16.48 -9.47
C LEU A 148 -10.89 -17.69 -10.35
N ASP A 149 -11.90 -18.47 -10.72
CA ASP A 149 -11.77 -19.50 -11.76
C ASP A 149 -11.82 -18.90 -13.17
N GLN A 150 -11.71 -19.76 -14.19
CA GLN A 150 -11.77 -19.35 -15.62
C GLN A 150 -13.10 -18.71 -16.00
N ASN A 151 -14.18 -19.02 -15.26
CA ASN A 151 -15.51 -18.45 -15.50
C ASN A 151 -15.76 -17.17 -14.69
N GLY A 152 -14.76 -16.69 -13.93
CA GLY A 152 -14.87 -15.53 -13.07
C GLY A 152 -15.64 -15.79 -11.76
N GLN A 153 -15.84 -17.05 -11.40
CA GLN A 153 -16.45 -17.45 -10.13
C GLN A 153 -15.40 -17.47 -9.03
N LYS A 154 -15.76 -17.06 -7.81
CA LYS A 154 -14.86 -17.18 -6.66
C LYS A 154 -14.49 -18.65 -6.40
N LEU A 155 -13.21 -18.90 -6.26
CA LEU A 155 -12.70 -20.20 -5.87
C LEU A 155 -13.16 -20.56 -4.46
N VAL A 156 -13.52 -21.81 -4.25
CA VAL A 156 -13.88 -22.28 -2.91
C VAL A 156 -12.63 -22.66 -2.14
N LYS A 157 -12.72 -22.53 -0.82
CA LYS A 157 -11.64 -22.91 0.11
C LYS A 157 -11.13 -24.33 -0.19
N GLY A 158 -9.82 -24.48 -0.26
CA GLY A 158 -9.16 -25.75 -0.55
C GLY A 158 -8.86 -26.00 -2.05
N VAL A 159 -9.27 -25.11 -2.94
CA VAL A 159 -8.87 -25.17 -4.35
C VAL A 159 -7.63 -24.29 -4.54
N THR A 160 -6.55 -24.87 -5.07
CA THR A 160 -5.35 -24.10 -5.39
C THR A 160 -5.68 -23.11 -6.50
N ALA A 161 -5.65 -21.83 -6.18
CA ALA A 161 -5.85 -20.76 -7.14
C ALA A 161 -4.68 -20.70 -8.13
N ALA A 162 -4.96 -20.41 -9.39
CA ALA A 162 -3.90 -20.00 -10.33
C ALA A 162 -3.21 -18.72 -9.85
N GLY A 163 -3.90 -17.90 -9.06
CA GLY A 163 -3.40 -16.73 -8.36
C GLY A 163 -2.89 -15.59 -9.25
N ALA A 164 -2.72 -14.44 -8.66
CA ALA A 164 -1.90 -13.37 -9.22
C ALA A 164 -0.46 -13.57 -8.70
N ASN A 165 0.37 -14.27 -9.46
CA ASN A 165 1.63 -14.81 -8.95
C ASN A 165 2.85 -14.08 -9.50
N VAL A 166 3.79 -13.79 -8.59
CA VAL A 166 5.19 -13.50 -8.90
C VAL A 166 6.02 -14.66 -8.39
N SER A 167 6.62 -15.40 -9.27
CA SER A 167 7.51 -16.52 -8.90
C SER A 167 8.95 -16.24 -9.32
N ASN A 168 9.87 -16.86 -8.61
CA ASN A 168 11.30 -16.70 -8.82
C ASN A 168 11.73 -15.22 -8.87
N LEU A 169 11.22 -14.43 -7.90
CA LEU A 169 11.68 -13.07 -7.69
C LEU A 169 13.03 -13.10 -6.97
N ARG A 170 13.96 -12.25 -7.40
CA ARG A 170 15.26 -12.08 -6.75
C ARG A 170 15.41 -10.73 -6.07
N LYS A 171 15.02 -9.65 -6.75
CA LYS A 171 15.22 -8.32 -6.22
C LYS A 171 14.24 -7.31 -6.80
N VAL A 172 13.73 -6.44 -5.96
CA VAL A 172 13.02 -5.23 -6.38
C VAL A 172 13.79 -4.02 -5.85
N GLU A 173 14.13 -3.09 -6.74
CA GLU A 173 14.84 -1.85 -6.43
C GLU A 173 14.02 -0.65 -6.87
N GLY A 174 13.93 0.38 -6.02
CA GLY A 174 13.23 1.60 -6.37
C GLY A 174 13.70 2.78 -5.53
N ARG A 175 13.27 3.98 -5.90
CA ARG A 175 13.72 5.22 -5.25
C ARG A 175 12.62 5.96 -4.52
N ASN A 176 11.37 5.50 -4.67
CA ASN A 176 10.22 6.10 -4.00
C ASN A 176 9.41 5.05 -3.22
N ASN A 177 8.66 4.19 -3.90
CA ASN A 177 7.90 3.13 -3.26
C ASN A 177 8.28 1.77 -3.86
N VAL A 178 8.67 0.84 -3.02
CA VAL A 178 9.25 -0.44 -3.45
C VAL A 178 8.51 -1.58 -2.77
N GLY A 179 7.93 -2.47 -3.55
CA GLY A 179 7.19 -3.62 -3.03
C GLY A 179 7.50 -4.91 -3.76
N GLY A 180 7.52 -6.03 -3.04
CA GLY A 180 7.73 -7.34 -3.64
C GLY A 180 6.65 -7.72 -4.64
N PHE A 181 5.40 -7.26 -4.43
CA PHE A 181 4.28 -7.43 -5.35
C PHE A 181 3.90 -6.11 -6.03
N ILE A 182 3.65 -5.05 -5.26
CA ILE A 182 3.19 -3.77 -5.79
C ILE A 182 3.98 -2.59 -5.19
N GLY A 183 4.45 -1.67 -6.05
CA GLY A 183 5.12 -0.46 -5.59
C GLY A 183 4.15 0.47 -4.88
N VAL A 184 3.07 0.87 -5.56
CA VAL A 184 1.99 1.71 -5.02
C VAL A 184 0.64 1.15 -5.41
N ALA A 185 -0.28 1.08 -4.45
CA ALA A 185 -1.70 0.90 -4.69
C ALA A 185 -2.47 2.10 -4.11
N THR A 186 -3.27 2.76 -4.93
CA THR A 186 -4.08 3.90 -4.50
C THR A 186 -5.46 3.85 -5.15
N ALA A 187 -6.41 4.57 -4.58
CA ALA A 187 -7.71 4.74 -5.22
C ALA A 187 -7.58 5.54 -6.53
N GLY A 188 -8.33 5.13 -7.53
CA GLY A 188 -8.49 5.89 -8.75
C GLY A 188 -9.26 7.18 -8.47
N ALA A 189 -8.88 8.26 -9.17
CA ALA A 189 -9.62 9.49 -9.09
C ALA A 189 -10.96 9.35 -9.83
N VAL A 190 -12.06 9.22 -9.09
CA VAL A 190 -13.41 9.50 -9.66
C VAL A 190 -13.49 10.98 -10.10
N ALA A 191 -12.53 11.77 -9.69
CA ALA A 191 -12.54 13.22 -9.74
C ALA A 191 -11.28 13.85 -10.34
N ASP A 192 -10.73 13.32 -11.41
CA ASP A 192 -10.04 14.20 -12.34
C ASP A 192 -11.05 14.79 -13.33
N VAL A 193 -12.09 15.38 -12.76
CA VAL A 193 -13.13 16.11 -13.48
C VAL A 193 -12.70 17.57 -13.43
N ASP A 194 -12.31 18.09 -14.58
CA ASP A 194 -12.06 19.52 -14.78
C ASP A 194 -13.15 20.34 -14.06
N THR A 195 -12.73 21.16 -13.10
CA THR A 195 -13.59 21.84 -12.12
C THR A 195 -14.72 22.66 -12.75
N ASN A 196 -14.66 22.98 -14.02
CA ASN A 196 -15.69 23.74 -14.73
C ASN A 196 -16.84 22.90 -15.32
N ALA A 197 -16.63 21.58 -15.52
CA ALA A 197 -17.68 20.68 -16.01
C ALA A 197 -18.22 19.76 -14.90
N SER A 198 -17.60 19.75 -13.72
CA SER A 198 -17.73 18.70 -12.71
C SER A 198 -18.72 19.01 -11.60
N GLU A 199 -19.06 20.26 -11.34
CA GLU A 199 -20.06 20.58 -10.30
C GLU A 199 -21.41 19.91 -10.63
N GLY A 200 -21.80 19.86 -11.88
CA GLY A 200 -23.04 19.21 -12.33
C GLY A 200 -23.00 17.69 -12.23
N PHE A 201 -21.87 17.06 -12.55
CA PHE A 201 -21.73 15.60 -12.52
C PHE A 201 -21.64 15.05 -11.08
N LEU A 202 -20.75 15.60 -10.27
CA LEU A 202 -20.63 15.24 -8.85
C LEU A 202 -21.92 15.60 -8.08
N GLN A 203 -22.53 16.75 -8.40
CA GLN A 203 -23.80 17.14 -7.81
C GLN A 203 -24.92 16.19 -8.23
N GLY A 204 -24.97 15.75 -9.50
CA GLY A 204 -25.94 14.77 -9.98
C GLY A 204 -25.74 13.39 -9.36
N ILE A 205 -24.48 12.93 -9.19
CA ILE A 205 -24.17 11.72 -8.43
C ILE A 205 -24.58 11.89 -6.97
N LEU A 206 -24.20 12.97 -6.31
CA LEU A 206 -24.56 13.23 -4.92
C LEU A 206 -26.08 13.33 -4.72
N ASP A 207 -26.80 14.01 -5.59
CA ASP A 207 -28.25 14.17 -5.52
C ASP A 207 -28.99 12.84 -5.77
N SER A 208 -28.46 11.99 -6.67
CA SER A 208 -28.99 10.64 -6.91
C SER A 208 -28.64 9.66 -5.78
N LEU A 209 -27.52 9.87 -5.08
CA LEU A 209 -26.99 8.99 -4.04
C LEU A 209 -27.49 9.36 -2.64
N VAL A 210 -27.96 10.59 -2.42
CA VAL A 210 -28.62 10.99 -1.17
C VAL A 210 -29.86 10.12 -0.90
N SER A 211 -30.49 9.57 -1.96
CA SER A 211 -31.62 8.65 -1.82
C SER A 211 -31.23 7.22 -1.46
N THR A 212 -29.98 6.79 -1.68
CA THR A 212 -29.51 5.43 -1.41
C THR A 212 -28.03 5.37 -1.02
N PRO A 213 -27.70 5.55 0.26
CA PRO A 213 -26.30 5.59 0.76
C PRO A 213 -25.45 4.34 0.44
N ALA A 214 -26.04 3.16 0.38
CA ALA A 214 -25.34 1.92 0.03
C ALA A 214 -24.73 1.95 -1.37
N SER A 215 -25.30 2.72 -2.27
CA SER A 215 -24.91 2.86 -3.66
C SER A 215 -23.62 3.66 -3.84
N LEU A 216 -23.49 4.73 -3.06
CA LEU A 216 -22.28 5.56 -3.07
C LEU A 216 -21.06 4.75 -2.62
N VAL A 217 -21.22 3.94 -1.59
CA VAL A 217 -20.16 3.05 -1.09
C VAL A 217 -19.71 2.09 -2.20
N SER A 218 -20.64 1.49 -2.92
CA SER A 218 -20.33 0.54 -3.99
C SER A 218 -19.59 1.20 -5.17
N VAL A 219 -19.99 2.42 -5.57
CA VAL A 219 -19.28 3.18 -6.62
C VAL A 219 -17.88 3.58 -6.16
N LEU A 220 -17.72 4.07 -4.92
CA LEU A 220 -16.42 4.40 -4.37
C LEU A 220 -15.53 3.16 -4.23
N GLN A 221 -16.08 2.02 -3.80
CA GLN A 221 -15.34 0.75 -3.74
C GLN A 221 -14.89 0.25 -5.11
N ALA A 222 -15.65 0.50 -6.18
CA ALA A 222 -15.25 0.15 -7.54
C ALA A 222 -14.00 0.90 -8.01
N THR A 223 -13.71 2.07 -7.44
CA THR A 223 -12.54 2.89 -7.78
C THR A 223 -11.33 2.66 -6.89
N VAL A 224 -11.47 1.90 -5.81
CA VAL A 224 -10.39 1.52 -4.90
C VAL A 224 -9.55 0.41 -5.51
N THR A 225 -8.23 0.49 -5.37
CA THR A 225 -7.39 -0.65 -5.75
C THR A 225 -7.69 -1.86 -4.88
N THR A 226 -8.08 -2.97 -5.52
CA THR A 226 -8.42 -4.23 -4.84
C THR A 226 -7.48 -5.34 -5.29
N ILE A 227 -6.88 -6.05 -4.33
CA ILE A 227 -5.94 -7.16 -4.59
C ILE A 227 -6.39 -8.38 -3.79
N ARG A 228 -6.63 -9.52 -4.45
CA ARG A 228 -7.01 -10.78 -3.81
C ARG A 228 -6.29 -11.96 -4.45
N GLY A 229 -5.94 -12.98 -3.65
CA GLY A 229 -5.27 -14.19 -4.13
C GLY A 229 -3.95 -13.86 -4.82
N ALA A 230 -3.11 -13.07 -4.17
CA ALA A 230 -1.86 -12.57 -4.74
C ALA A 230 -0.65 -13.11 -3.97
N HIS A 231 0.31 -13.65 -4.72
CA HIS A 231 1.45 -14.34 -4.13
C HIS A 231 2.76 -13.82 -4.73
N VAL A 232 3.75 -13.60 -3.88
CA VAL A 232 5.12 -13.33 -4.29
C VAL A 232 6.06 -14.33 -3.66
N SER A 233 6.93 -14.92 -4.47
CA SER A 233 7.87 -15.93 -4.01
C SER A 233 9.23 -15.85 -4.69
N SER A 234 10.24 -16.37 -3.98
CA SER A 234 11.53 -16.73 -4.54
C SER A 234 11.64 -18.25 -4.60
N ASP A 235 12.17 -18.79 -5.69
CA ASP A 235 12.43 -20.21 -5.84
C ASP A 235 13.73 -20.64 -5.15
N ASP A 236 14.55 -19.68 -4.68
CA ASP A 236 15.79 -19.94 -3.96
C ASP A 236 15.55 -19.89 -2.43
N PRO A 237 15.45 -21.05 -1.76
CA PRO A 237 15.12 -21.07 -0.32
C PRO A 237 16.29 -20.57 0.55
N ALA A 238 17.50 -20.56 0.04
CA ALA A 238 18.70 -20.12 0.77
C ALA A 238 18.89 -18.60 0.68
N TRP A 239 18.68 -18.05 -0.51
CA TRP A 239 18.92 -16.63 -0.77
C TRP A 239 17.66 -15.78 -0.68
N GLY A 240 16.51 -16.34 -1.05
CA GLY A 240 15.25 -15.61 -1.08
C GLY A 240 15.27 -14.41 -2.02
N TYR A 241 14.39 -13.45 -1.78
CA TYR A 241 14.39 -12.18 -2.48
C TYR A 241 14.54 -10.99 -1.51
N THR A 242 14.95 -9.86 -2.06
CA THR A 242 15.11 -8.61 -1.32
C THR A 242 14.29 -7.48 -1.95
N VAL A 243 13.80 -6.60 -1.08
CA VAL A 243 13.20 -5.31 -1.45
C VAL A 243 14.16 -4.23 -0.98
N ASP A 244 14.77 -3.55 -1.95
CA ASP A 244 15.88 -2.64 -1.70
C ASP A 244 15.52 -1.22 -2.15
N GLY A 245 15.34 -0.36 -1.17
CA GLY A 245 15.14 1.07 -1.38
C GLY A 245 16.43 1.89 -1.35
N ALA A 246 17.58 1.29 -1.02
CA ALA A 246 18.86 2.00 -0.98
C ALA A 246 19.38 2.27 -2.40
N TYR A 247 19.84 3.50 -2.64
CA TYR A 247 20.45 3.88 -3.91
C TYR A 247 21.50 4.97 -3.71
N GLU A 248 22.48 4.98 -4.59
CA GLU A 248 23.55 5.97 -4.57
C GLU A 248 23.26 7.14 -5.50
N THR A 249 23.51 8.35 -5.01
CA THR A 249 23.49 9.57 -5.81
C THR A 249 24.86 10.25 -5.73
N LYS A 250 25.24 10.96 -6.78
CA LYS A 250 26.46 11.78 -6.79
C LYS A 250 26.07 13.26 -6.86
N ASP A 251 26.69 14.04 -5.99
CA ASP A 251 26.58 15.50 -6.08
C ASP A 251 27.44 16.06 -7.24
N ASP A 252 27.32 17.39 -7.48
CA ASP A 252 28.08 18.07 -8.54
C ASP A 252 29.61 18.02 -8.33
N LYS A 253 30.06 17.65 -7.14
CA LYS A 253 31.46 17.48 -6.76
C LYS A 253 31.96 16.05 -6.87
N GLY A 254 31.05 15.12 -7.25
CA GLY A 254 31.32 13.70 -7.38
C GLY A 254 31.28 12.90 -6.08
N ASN A 255 30.88 13.51 -4.95
CA ASN A 255 30.71 12.78 -3.70
C ASN A 255 29.52 11.84 -3.80
N THR A 256 29.69 10.59 -3.39
CA THR A 256 28.61 9.60 -3.36
C THR A 256 27.87 9.69 -2.03
N THR A 257 26.54 9.77 -2.08
CA THR A 257 25.65 9.71 -0.92
C THR A 257 24.63 8.61 -1.12
N THR A 258 24.44 7.76 -0.11
CA THR A 258 23.37 6.78 -0.09
C THR A 258 22.06 7.48 0.30
N LYS A 259 21.04 7.29 -0.52
CA LYS A 259 19.65 7.70 -0.25
C LYS A 259 18.77 6.48 -0.16
N TYR A 260 17.58 6.65 0.41
CA TYR A 260 16.64 5.57 0.62
C TYR A 260 15.27 5.92 0.04
N ALA A 261 14.60 4.92 -0.52
CA ALA A 261 13.20 5.04 -0.96
C ALA A 261 12.31 5.43 0.22
N LEU A 262 11.24 6.17 -0.02
CA LEU A 262 10.33 6.57 1.05
C LEU A 262 9.75 5.35 1.77
N ASN A 263 9.17 4.42 1.01
CA ASN A 263 8.45 3.28 1.54
C ASN A 263 8.94 1.98 0.90
N ALA A 264 9.23 0.98 1.71
CA ALA A 264 9.62 -0.34 1.26
C ALA A 264 8.82 -1.44 1.98
N GLY A 265 8.31 -2.42 1.24
CA GLY A 265 7.57 -3.54 1.81
C GLY A 265 7.73 -4.84 1.04
N GLY A 266 7.76 -5.96 1.75
CA GLY A 266 7.89 -7.28 1.13
C GLY A 266 6.79 -7.61 0.13
N PHE A 267 5.58 -7.07 0.32
CA PHE A 267 4.46 -7.13 -0.62
C PHE A 267 4.22 -5.77 -1.29
N ALA A 268 4.02 -4.70 -0.52
CA ALA A 268 3.64 -3.39 -1.02
C ALA A 268 4.54 -2.28 -0.47
N GLY A 269 5.00 -1.36 -1.32
CA GLY A 269 5.71 -0.16 -0.87
C GLY A 269 4.75 0.80 -0.16
N SER A 270 3.70 1.22 -0.84
CA SER A 270 2.67 2.13 -0.31
C SER A 270 1.26 1.67 -0.70
N LEU A 271 0.36 1.73 0.26
CA LEU A 271 -1.07 1.41 0.13
C LEU A 271 -1.89 2.63 0.59
N GLN A 272 -2.75 3.14 -0.27
CA GLN A 272 -3.61 4.28 0.04
C GLN A 272 -5.03 3.97 -0.39
N ALA A 273 -5.97 3.95 0.56
CA ALA A 273 -7.36 3.58 0.28
C ALA A 273 -7.46 2.32 -0.59
N SER A 274 -6.90 1.23 -0.13
CA SER A 274 -6.79 -0.03 -0.87
C SER A 274 -7.39 -1.17 -0.07
N ILE A 275 -7.96 -2.16 -0.76
CA ILE A 275 -8.52 -3.36 -0.14
C ILE A 275 -7.71 -4.57 -0.59
N LEU A 276 -7.04 -5.22 0.37
CA LEU A 276 -6.20 -6.38 0.16
C LEU A 276 -6.80 -7.60 0.89
N GLY A 277 -6.96 -8.71 0.19
CA GLY A 277 -7.64 -9.90 0.69
C GLY A 277 -9.16 -9.79 0.67
N ASP A 278 -9.85 -10.71 1.33
CA ASP A 278 -11.31 -10.74 1.40
C ASP A 278 -11.79 -10.77 2.86
N LYS A 279 -12.63 -9.80 3.22
CA LYS A 279 -13.24 -9.71 4.56
C LYS A 279 -14.04 -10.96 4.92
N ASP A 280 -14.65 -11.61 3.94
CA ASP A 280 -15.53 -12.75 4.18
C ASP A 280 -14.79 -14.07 4.28
N SER A 281 -13.64 -14.22 3.62
CA SER A 281 -12.77 -15.39 3.77
C SER A 281 -12.00 -15.38 5.10
N ALA A 282 -11.71 -14.20 5.63
CA ALA A 282 -11.08 -13.99 6.94
C ALA A 282 -11.96 -14.39 8.15
N LYS A 283 -13.11 -15.03 7.96
CA LYS A 283 -13.98 -15.51 9.06
C LYS A 283 -13.62 -16.89 9.62
N GLY A 284 -12.49 -17.46 9.22
CA GLY A 284 -11.96 -18.68 9.83
C GLY A 284 -11.65 -18.43 11.31
N THR A 285 -12.48 -18.97 12.19
CA THR A 285 -12.29 -18.93 13.64
C THR A 285 -11.14 -19.84 14.03
N GLY A 286 -10.08 -19.28 14.58
CA GLY A 286 -9.10 -20.06 15.32
C GLY A 286 -7.68 -20.04 14.75
N SER A 287 -6.76 -20.42 15.58
CA SER A 287 -5.30 -20.49 15.40
C SER A 287 -4.78 -21.41 14.27
N GLU A 288 -5.64 -21.88 13.41
CA GLU A 288 -5.37 -22.77 12.28
C GLU A 288 -5.94 -22.26 10.95
N ALA A 289 -5.93 -20.94 10.73
CA ALA A 289 -6.10 -20.45 9.38
C ALA A 289 -4.89 -20.92 8.57
N ASP A 290 -5.04 -22.03 7.84
CA ASP A 290 -4.05 -22.48 6.87
C ASP A 290 -4.13 -21.51 5.67
N PRO A 291 -3.19 -20.58 5.52
CA PRO A 291 -3.21 -19.61 4.41
C PRO A 291 -3.12 -20.29 3.05
N ASN A 292 -2.65 -21.56 3.03
CA ASN A 292 -2.61 -22.34 1.81
C ASN A 292 -4.00 -22.81 1.33
N ASN A 293 -5.02 -22.65 2.16
CA ASN A 293 -6.40 -23.08 1.87
C ASN A 293 -7.37 -21.90 1.59
N ASP A 294 -6.92 -20.66 1.70
CA ASP A 294 -7.73 -19.50 1.34
C ASP A 294 -7.30 -18.94 -0.03
N PRO A 295 -8.13 -19.10 -1.07
CA PRO A 295 -7.77 -18.60 -2.40
C PRO A 295 -7.65 -17.06 -2.46
N ALA A 296 -8.18 -16.32 -1.50
CA ALA A 296 -8.06 -14.86 -1.42
C ALA A 296 -6.81 -14.40 -0.65
N ALA A 297 -6.08 -15.32 0.00
CA ALA A 297 -4.91 -14.99 0.81
C ALA A 297 -3.81 -14.27 0.03
N LEU A 298 -3.07 -13.45 0.75
CA LEU A 298 -1.96 -12.67 0.22
C LEU A 298 -0.66 -13.19 0.84
N THR A 299 0.21 -13.79 0.03
CA THR A 299 1.40 -14.42 0.59
C THR A 299 2.71 -13.83 0.05
N VAL A 300 3.63 -13.68 0.97
CA VAL A 300 5.04 -13.35 0.74
C VAL A 300 5.86 -14.55 1.21
N THR A 301 6.61 -15.18 0.31
CA THR A 301 7.38 -16.38 0.64
C THR A 301 8.84 -16.24 0.20
N GLY A 302 9.77 -16.56 1.11
CA GLY A 302 11.19 -16.44 0.84
C GLY A 302 11.69 -15.00 0.85
N LEU A 303 11.06 -14.12 1.65
CA LEU A 303 11.58 -12.78 1.90
C LEU A 303 12.81 -12.84 2.79
N ARG A 304 13.90 -12.20 2.36
CA ARG A 304 15.16 -12.12 3.11
C ARG A 304 15.33 -10.77 3.81
N ALA A 305 15.16 -9.70 3.05
CA ALA A 305 15.36 -8.36 3.59
C ALA A 305 14.47 -7.32 2.93
N VAL A 306 14.08 -6.33 3.74
CA VAL A 306 13.44 -5.09 3.29
C VAL A 306 14.25 -3.92 3.81
N GLU A 307 14.65 -3.02 2.93
CA GLU A 307 15.38 -1.81 3.28
C GLU A 307 14.69 -0.59 2.69
N GLY A 308 14.36 0.39 3.54
CA GLY A 308 13.66 1.61 3.14
C GLY A 308 14.10 2.82 3.98
N GLY A 309 13.58 3.97 3.65
CA GLY A 309 13.85 5.22 4.36
C GLY A 309 12.79 5.51 5.42
N GLN A 310 11.70 6.13 5.03
CA GLN A 310 10.71 6.61 6.00
C GLN A 310 9.90 5.48 6.65
N TYR A 311 9.48 4.49 5.85
CA TYR A 311 8.74 3.34 6.33
C TYR A 311 9.25 2.04 5.70
N ALA A 312 9.51 1.03 6.52
CA ALA A 312 9.88 -0.31 6.06
C ALA A 312 9.07 -1.39 6.77
N GLY A 313 8.58 -2.38 6.02
CA GLY A 313 7.82 -3.49 6.59
C GLY A 313 7.92 -4.79 5.80
N GLY A 314 7.79 -5.92 6.46
CA GLY A 314 7.84 -7.23 5.81
C GLY A 314 6.68 -7.47 4.83
N PHE A 315 5.53 -6.83 5.02
CA PHE A 315 4.42 -6.84 4.08
C PHE A 315 4.27 -5.48 3.40
N PHE A 316 4.10 -4.38 4.14
CA PHE A 316 3.97 -3.04 3.56
C PHE A 316 4.87 -2.02 4.25
N GLY A 317 5.37 -1.04 3.47
CA GLY A 317 6.07 0.11 4.02
C GLY A 317 5.09 1.04 4.73
N LEU A 318 4.18 1.66 3.98
CA LEU A 318 3.15 2.56 4.51
C LEU A 318 1.77 2.13 4.02
N ALA A 319 0.81 2.04 4.92
CA ALA A 319 -0.61 1.95 4.63
C ALA A 319 -1.33 3.17 5.22
N ASP A 320 -1.91 4.01 4.37
CA ASP A 320 -2.54 5.27 4.76
C ASP A 320 -3.91 5.44 4.10
N VAL A 321 -4.63 6.46 4.50
CA VAL A 321 -5.84 6.92 3.82
C VAL A 321 -5.46 7.64 2.53
N SER A 322 -6.31 7.56 1.53
CA SER A 322 -6.23 8.50 0.40
C SER A 322 -6.36 9.92 0.94
N SER A 323 -5.44 10.80 0.58
CA SER A 323 -5.63 12.21 0.88
C SER A 323 -6.89 12.67 0.13
N VAL A 324 -7.92 13.09 0.84
CA VAL A 324 -9.14 13.65 0.24
C VAL A 324 -8.80 14.89 -0.61
N ALA A 325 -7.62 15.47 -0.41
CA ALA A 325 -7.04 16.53 -1.22
C ALA A 325 -6.67 16.10 -2.65
N SER A 326 -6.49 14.81 -2.91
CA SER A 326 -6.28 14.33 -4.29
C SER A 326 -7.59 14.12 -5.06
N VAL A 327 -8.73 14.20 -4.38
CA VAL A 327 -10.05 14.23 -5.01
C VAL A 327 -10.32 15.66 -5.49
N GLY A 328 -9.64 16.08 -6.57
CA GLY A 328 -9.90 17.38 -7.17
C GLY A 328 -8.68 18.19 -7.60
N GLY A 329 -7.48 17.59 -7.72
CA GLY A 329 -6.33 18.24 -8.38
C GLY A 329 -5.88 19.60 -7.80
N GLY A 330 -6.38 20.01 -6.64
CA GLY A 330 -6.07 21.28 -5.98
C GLY A 330 -5.01 21.14 -4.91
N GLU A 331 -4.21 22.18 -4.69
CA GLU A 331 -3.23 22.24 -3.61
C GLU A 331 -3.90 22.01 -2.25
N ALA A 332 -3.17 21.32 -1.34
CA ALA A 332 -3.62 21.08 0.03
C ALA A 332 -3.95 22.41 0.71
N GLY A 333 -5.25 22.68 0.94
CA GLY A 333 -5.73 23.92 1.54
C GLY A 333 -6.97 24.52 0.86
N ASP A 334 -7.44 23.95 -0.23
CA ASP A 334 -8.60 24.49 -0.94
C ASP A 334 -9.90 24.21 -0.17
N LYS A 335 -10.61 25.29 0.18
CA LYS A 335 -11.87 25.24 0.97
C LYS A 335 -13.01 24.46 0.29
N GLN A 336 -12.93 24.23 -1.02
CA GLN A 336 -13.92 23.46 -1.78
C GLN A 336 -13.87 21.96 -1.45
N ASN A 337 -12.68 21.40 -1.26
CA ASN A 337 -12.52 19.97 -0.94
C ASN A 337 -13.00 19.63 0.47
N THR A 338 -12.83 20.55 1.41
CA THR A 338 -13.37 20.41 2.76
C THR A 338 -14.89 20.36 2.75
N ASN A 339 -15.55 21.09 1.85
CA ASN A 339 -17.01 21.08 1.72
C ASN A 339 -17.55 19.75 1.15
N LEU A 340 -16.82 19.08 0.26
CA LEU A 340 -17.23 17.78 -0.27
C LEU A 340 -17.19 16.69 0.82
N LEU A 341 -16.09 16.61 1.57
CA LEU A 341 -15.96 15.69 2.71
C LEU A 341 -17.05 15.95 3.76
N LEU A 342 -17.31 17.21 4.11
CA LEU A 342 -18.37 17.57 5.05
C LEU A 342 -19.75 17.22 4.52
N LYS A 343 -20.00 17.38 3.20
CA LYS A 343 -21.26 16.96 2.58
C LYS A 343 -21.41 15.43 2.62
N LEU A 344 -20.35 14.67 2.33
CA LEU A 344 -20.34 13.20 2.42
C LEU A 344 -20.54 12.72 3.86
N LEU A 345 -19.93 13.39 4.84
CA LEU A 345 -20.12 13.12 6.27
C LEU A 345 -21.55 13.45 6.74
N LYS A 346 -22.16 14.53 6.23
CA LYS A 346 -23.54 14.91 6.56
C LYS A 346 -24.59 13.89 6.09
N VAL A 347 -24.27 13.08 5.08
CA VAL A 347 -25.13 11.95 4.66
C VAL A 347 -25.18 10.83 5.71
N GLY A 348 -24.36 10.93 6.78
CA GLY A 348 -24.42 10.02 7.93
C GLY A 348 -23.97 8.59 7.64
N ASN A 349 -23.24 8.37 6.54
CA ASN A 349 -22.86 7.02 6.14
C ASN A 349 -21.39 6.73 6.48
N VAL A 350 -21.19 5.97 7.54
CA VAL A 350 -19.88 5.45 7.98
C VAL A 350 -19.15 4.70 6.85
N GLY A 351 -19.89 4.01 5.98
CA GLY A 351 -19.35 3.25 4.85
C GLY A 351 -18.61 4.11 3.81
N VAL A 352 -18.97 5.39 3.68
CA VAL A 352 -18.24 6.32 2.79
C VAL A 352 -16.82 6.58 3.32
N LEU A 353 -16.68 6.77 4.61
CA LEU A 353 -15.35 6.96 5.23
C LEU A 353 -14.50 5.68 5.19
N GLU A 354 -15.14 4.53 5.32
CA GLU A 354 -14.47 3.24 5.18
C GLU A 354 -13.89 3.05 3.77
N ALA A 355 -14.52 3.56 2.72
CA ALA A 355 -14.04 3.46 1.34
C ALA A 355 -12.69 4.18 1.10
N PHE A 356 -12.31 5.12 1.97
CA PHE A 356 -11.02 5.82 1.87
C PHE A 356 -9.92 5.23 2.76
N ARG A 357 -10.19 4.15 3.46
CA ARG A 357 -9.25 3.47 4.36
C ARG A 357 -8.57 2.30 3.66
N THR A 358 -7.38 1.96 4.14
CA THR A 358 -6.70 0.73 3.71
C THR A 358 -7.10 -0.43 4.62
N PHE A 359 -7.52 -1.54 3.99
CA PHE A 359 -7.86 -2.79 4.66
C PHE A 359 -6.97 -3.92 4.16
N ILE A 360 -6.40 -4.68 5.08
CA ILE A 360 -5.58 -5.87 4.79
C ILE A 360 -6.17 -7.04 5.59
N TYR A 361 -6.55 -8.07 4.87
CA TYR A 361 -7.07 -9.32 5.41
C TYR A 361 -6.16 -10.46 4.97
N ASP A 362 -5.81 -11.34 5.91
CA ASP A 362 -5.06 -12.56 5.66
C ASP A 362 -3.74 -12.36 4.89
N GLY A 363 -2.95 -11.36 5.32
CA GLY A 363 -1.61 -11.12 4.81
C GLY A 363 -0.59 -12.01 5.53
N GLN A 364 0.12 -12.86 4.78
CA GLN A 364 1.09 -13.81 5.34
C GLN A 364 2.50 -13.52 4.83
N VAL A 365 3.45 -13.35 5.73
CA VAL A 365 4.86 -13.13 5.40
C VAL A 365 5.68 -14.28 5.97
N ASN A 366 6.33 -15.03 5.08
CA ASN A 366 7.21 -16.14 5.42
C ASN A 366 8.64 -15.82 4.94
N GLY A 367 9.53 -15.65 5.90
CA GLY A 367 10.94 -15.40 5.63
C GLY A 367 11.73 -16.63 5.17
N VAL A 368 12.93 -16.40 4.68
CA VAL A 368 13.95 -17.46 4.52
C VAL A 368 14.29 -18.09 5.88
N ASN A 369 15.01 -19.22 5.87
CA ASN A 369 15.35 -19.94 7.10
C ASN A 369 16.16 -19.09 8.10
N ASP A 370 17.06 -18.22 7.61
CA ASP A 370 17.85 -17.32 8.45
C ASP A 370 17.05 -16.12 8.98
N GLY A 371 15.81 -16.01 8.56
CA GLY A 371 14.85 -15.00 8.98
C GLY A 371 14.90 -13.71 8.18
N ILE A 372 13.82 -12.94 8.34
CA ILE A 372 13.63 -11.65 7.67
C ILE A 372 14.37 -10.56 8.44
N GLN A 373 15.04 -9.69 7.71
CA GLN A 373 15.59 -8.44 8.24
C GLN A 373 14.80 -7.25 7.66
N VAL A 374 14.28 -6.39 8.53
CA VAL A 374 13.61 -5.15 8.12
C VAL A 374 14.37 -3.96 8.66
N VAL A 375 14.76 -3.05 7.77
CA VAL A 375 15.54 -1.87 8.14
C VAL A 375 14.90 -0.61 7.56
N ALA A 376 14.58 0.35 8.43
CA ALA A 376 14.19 1.70 8.03
C ALA A 376 15.27 2.71 8.43
N HIS A 377 15.68 3.52 7.47
CA HIS A 377 16.66 4.58 7.67
C HIS A 377 15.98 5.94 7.77
N ASP A 378 16.75 6.94 8.20
CA ASP A 378 16.31 8.31 8.08
C ASP A 378 16.28 8.72 6.59
N SER A 379 15.13 9.14 6.09
CA SER A 379 15.02 9.66 4.73
C SER A 379 15.23 11.17 4.74
N THR A 380 16.29 11.63 4.10
CA THR A 380 16.53 13.07 3.85
C THR A 380 15.60 13.63 2.77
N THR A 381 14.85 12.76 2.09
CA THR A 381 13.90 13.15 1.06
C THR A 381 12.63 13.64 1.73
N LYS A 382 12.25 14.90 1.48
CA LYS A 382 10.97 15.45 1.97
C LYS A 382 9.84 14.66 1.33
N GLY A 383 9.19 13.80 2.10
CA GLY A 383 7.98 13.08 1.68
C GLY A 383 6.78 14.04 1.60
N MET A 384 5.72 13.61 0.91
CA MET A 384 4.46 14.38 0.81
C MET A 384 3.73 14.51 2.16
N LEU A 385 4.00 13.66 3.13
CA LEU A 385 3.59 13.82 4.53
C LEU A 385 4.67 14.63 5.24
N ASP A 386 4.26 15.61 6.05
CA ASP A 386 5.13 16.50 6.81
C ASP A 386 6.34 15.74 7.37
N SER A 387 7.47 15.82 6.64
CA SER A 387 8.69 15.02 6.83
C SER A 387 9.35 15.22 8.20
N LYS A 388 8.77 16.06 9.01
CA LYS A 388 9.30 16.45 10.32
C LYS A 388 8.91 15.50 11.44
N ARG A 389 7.98 14.56 11.24
CA ARG A 389 7.40 13.81 12.37
C ARG A 389 7.74 12.32 12.43
N TYR A 390 8.01 11.66 11.31
CA TYR A 390 8.08 10.19 11.28
C TYR A 390 9.13 9.72 10.28
N THR A 391 10.37 9.69 10.68
CA THR A 391 11.47 9.17 9.86
C THR A 391 11.95 7.85 10.43
N GLY A 392 12.11 6.84 9.58
CA GLY A 392 12.71 5.57 9.95
C GLY A 392 11.82 4.66 10.80
N ALA A 393 10.51 4.58 10.53
CA ALA A 393 9.62 3.64 11.21
C ALA A 393 9.67 2.24 10.55
N ALA A 394 9.92 1.20 11.36
CA ALA A 394 10.06 -0.17 10.89
C ALA A 394 9.14 -1.15 11.62
N GLY A 395 8.59 -2.12 10.89
CA GLY A 395 7.81 -3.20 11.46
C GLY A 395 7.99 -4.52 10.71
N GLY A 396 7.95 -5.64 11.42
CA GLY A 396 8.06 -6.96 10.79
C GLY A 396 6.97 -7.22 9.74
N PHE A 397 5.77 -6.65 9.92
CA PHE A 397 4.68 -6.68 8.94
C PHE A 397 4.52 -5.33 8.23
N GLY A 398 4.39 -4.23 8.98
CA GLY A 398 4.18 -2.91 8.40
C GLY A 398 5.01 -1.82 9.07
N GLY A 399 5.61 -0.92 8.28
CA GLY A 399 6.32 0.25 8.79
C GLY A 399 5.37 1.25 9.44
N GLY A 400 4.32 1.65 8.74
CA GLY A 400 3.27 2.55 9.24
C GLY A 400 1.88 2.14 8.80
N LEU A 401 0.93 2.04 9.74
CA LEU A 401 -0.49 1.85 9.50
C LEU A 401 -1.25 3.07 10.04
N ILE A 402 -1.77 3.88 9.14
CA ILE A 402 -2.40 5.16 9.44
C ILE A 402 -3.87 5.12 9.01
N ASN A 403 -4.80 5.16 9.97
CA ASN A 403 -6.24 5.03 9.72
C ASN A 403 -6.60 3.78 8.88
N GLY A 404 -5.91 2.68 9.10
CA GLY A 404 -6.09 1.43 8.38
C GLY A 404 -6.55 0.29 9.28
N SER A 405 -6.78 -0.87 8.67
CA SER A 405 -7.11 -2.10 9.40
C SER A 405 -6.33 -3.28 8.85
N VAL A 406 -5.67 -4.02 9.74
CA VAL A 406 -5.00 -5.29 9.47
C VAL A 406 -5.66 -6.37 10.31
N LYS A 407 -6.08 -7.47 9.69
CA LYS A 407 -6.71 -8.60 10.38
C LYS A 407 -6.16 -9.93 9.90
N GLN A 408 -6.07 -10.91 10.83
CA GLN A 408 -5.70 -12.29 10.57
C GLN A 408 -4.39 -12.44 9.77
N SER A 409 -3.44 -11.58 10.09
CA SER A 409 -2.18 -11.49 9.38
C SER A 409 -1.01 -11.98 10.21
N ALA A 410 0.02 -12.52 9.57
CA ALA A 410 1.15 -13.07 10.29
C ALA A 410 2.50 -12.78 9.62
N VAL A 411 3.53 -12.74 10.46
CA VAL A 411 4.93 -12.79 10.05
C VAL A 411 5.57 -13.99 10.70
N THR A 412 6.24 -14.81 9.92
CA THR A 412 6.99 -15.96 10.40
C THR A 412 8.45 -15.88 9.97
N ASN A 413 9.33 -16.45 10.78
CA ASN A 413 10.78 -16.37 10.60
C ASN A 413 11.30 -14.92 10.60
N LEU A 414 10.81 -14.09 11.52
CA LEU A 414 11.39 -12.76 11.73
C LEU A 414 12.74 -12.91 12.47
N ASN A 415 13.77 -12.25 11.98
CA ASN A 415 15.10 -12.19 12.64
C ASN A 415 15.31 -10.85 13.33
N SER A 416 15.13 -9.74 12.59
CA SER A 416 15.35 -8.43 13.17
C SER A 416 14.52 -7.33 12.52
N VAL A 417 14.14 -6.35 13.34
CA VAL A 417 13.55 -5.09 12.88
C VAL A 417 14.39 -3.95 13.46
N THR A 418 14.91 -3.11 12.58
CA THR A 418 15.72 -1.95 12.95
C THR A 418 15.16 -0.69 12.32
N GLY A 419 15.03 0.36 13.08
CA GLY A 419 14.56 1.65 12.58
C GLY A 419 15.07 2.79 13.45
N VAL A 420 14.70 4.02 13.11
CA VAL A 420 15.18 5.21 13.81
C VAL A 420 14.21 5.62 14.93
N ASN A 421 12.92 5.78 14.61
CA ASN A 421 11.94 6.31 15.58
C ASN A 421 11.02 5.22 16.14
N TYR A 422 10.06 4.76 15.36
CA TYR A 422 9.03 3.83 15.84
C TYR A 422 9.29 2.44 15.29
N VAL A 423 9.68 1.52 16.15
CA VAL A 423 10.08 0.18 15.72
C VAL A 423 9.25 -0.88 16.45
N GLY A 424 8.57 -1.73 15.68
CA GLY A 424 7.73 -2.80 16.22
C GLY A 424 8.01 -4.14 15.57
N GLY A 425 7.88 -5.22 16.33
CA GLY A 425 7.99 -6.56 15.75
C GLY A 425 6.94 -6.84 14.68
N PHE A 426 5.74 -6.23 14.79
CA PHE A 426 4.69 -6.33 13.78
C PHE A 426 4.44 -4.99 13.07
N ILE A 427 4.11 -3.91 13.79
CA ILE A 427 3.90 -2.57 13.22
C ILE A 427 4.82 -1.56 13.91
N GLY A 428 5.54 -0.75 13.14
CA GLY A 428 6.37 0.33 13.67
C GLY A 428 5.52 1.46 14.23
N HIS A 429 4.73 2.09 13.38
CA HIS A 429 3.83 3.19 13.73
C HIS A 429 2.37 2.83 13.44
N LEU A 430 1.56 2.77 14.48
CA LEU A 430 0.13 2.55 14.42
C LEU A 430 -0.58 3.84 14.85
N GLY A 431 -1.21 4.55 13.90
CA GLY A 431 -1.65 5.89 14.20
C GLY A 431 -2.80 6.42 13.36
N LYS A 432 -3.00 7.72 13.50
CA LYS A 432 -3.96 8.50 12.71
C LYS A 432 -3.24 9.43 11.73
N SER A 433 -3.89 9.75 10.62
CA SER A 433 -3.38 10.77 9.70
C SER A 433 -3.36 12.15 10.35
N GLY A 434 -2.24 12.87 10.19
CA GLY A 434 -2.11 14.26 10.62
C GLY A 434 -3.04 15.23 9.88
N THR A 435 -3.43 14.90 8.66
CA THR A 435 -4.32 15.73 7.82
C THR A 435 -5.76 15.81 8.34
N VAL A 436 -6.21 14.80 9.06
CA VAL A 436 -7.55 14.83 9.71
C VAL A 436 -7.50 15.49 11.08
N ALA A 437 -6.33 15.63 11.66
CA ALA A 437 -6.22 15.97 13.07
C ALA A 437 -5.87 17.42 13.33
N ALA A 438 -5.23 18.10 12.39
CA ALA A 438 -4.40 19.15 12.92
C ALA A 438 -5.05 20.51 12.97
N ASP A 439 -5.56 20.98 11.93
CA ASP A 439 -5.74 22.43 11.90
C ASP A 439 -7.20 22.87 11.86
N ASN A 440 -8.13 21.92 11.89
CA ASN A 440 -9.55 22.21 12.02
C ASN A 440 -10.15 21.46 13.22
N ALA A 441 -9.93 21.97 14.41
CA ALA A 441 -10.69 21.58 15.61
C ALA A 441 -12.22 21.64 15.36
N GLN A 442 -12.64 22.49 14.44
CA GLN A 442 -14.00 22.60 13.95
C GLN A 442 -14.45 21.34 13.21
N LEU A 443 -13.61 20.77 12.31
CA LEU A 443 -13.94 19.55 11.57
C LEU A 443 -14.07 18.35 12.51
N GLY A 444 -13.18 18.24 13.48
CA GLY A 444 -13.22 17.20 14.51
C GLY A 444 -14.46 17.33 15.40
N THR A 445 -14.81 18.55 15.80
CA THR A 445 -15.97 18.82 16.65
C THR A 445 -17.27 18.61 15.90
N ASP A 446 -17.36 19.04 14.65
CA ASP A 446 -18.55 18.86 13.82
C ASP A 446 -18.76 17.39 13.42
N ALA A 447 -17.69 16.65 13.13
CA ALA A 447 -17.76 15.21 12.89
C ALA A 447 -18.17 14.43 14.17
N LEU A 448 -17.64 14.82 15.33
CA LEU A 448 -18.02 14.25 16.63
C LEU A 448 -19.48 14.53 16.97
N ASN A 449 -19.96 15.76 16.74
CA ASN A 449 -21.34 16.14 16.96
C ASN A 449 -22.30 15.44 15.99
N LEU A 450 -21.86 15.17 14.77
CA LEU A 450 -22.66 14.50 13.75
C LEU A 450 -22.83 12.99 14.03
N LEU A 451 -21.80 12.36 14.60
CA LEU A 451 -21.77 10.91 14.85
C LEU A 451 -22.36 10.51 16.20
N GLY A 452 -22.68 11.48 17.06
CA GLY A 452 -23.49 11.27 18.28
C GLY A 452 -22.91 10.34 19.35
N ALA A 453 -21.68 9.87 19.21
CA ALA A 453 -21.12 8.95 20.18
C ALA A 453 -19.59 8.87 20.18
N THR A 454 -19.01 8.89 21.35
CA THR A 454 -17.57 8.75 21.62
C THR A 454 -16.98 7.38 21.23
N ALA A 455 -17.81 6.33 21.14
CA ALA A 455 -17.37 4.99 20.76
C ALA A 455 -17.09 4.84 19.25
N GLY A 456 -17.82 5.56 18.39
CA GLY A 456 -17.65 5.49 16.93
C GLY A 456 -16.39 6.17 16.40
N VAL A 457 -15.79 7.09 17.16
CA VAL A 457 -14.60 7.84 16.72
C VAL A 457 -13.38 6.94 16.54
N LEU A 458 -13.15 6.02 17.47
CA LEU A 458 -12.07 5.05 17.36
C LEU A 458 -12.26 4.10 16.17
N ASP A 459 -13.50 3.72 15.90
CA ASP A 459 -13.80 2.80 14.82
C ASP A 459 -13.67 3.45 13.42
N ILE A 460 -13.90 4.76 13.34
CA ILE A 460 -13.83 5.51 12.08
C ILE A 460 -12.43 6.10 11.84
N TRP A 461 -11.79 6.65 12.88
CA TRP A 461 -10.54 7.42 12.75
C TRP A 461 -9.30 6.68 13.28
N GLY A 462 -9.49 5.57 13.98
CA GLY A 462 -8.40 4.79 14.54
C GLY A 462 -7.83 3.76 13.58
N SER A 463 -6.60 3.34 13.88
CA SER A 463 -5.98 2.18 13.23
C SER A 463 -6.27 0.91 14.01
N HIS A 464 -6.52 -0.20 13.30
CA HIS A 464 -6.92 -1.47 13.92
C HIS A 464 -5.98 -2.60 13.50
N VAL A 465 -5.53 -3.37 14.49
CA VAL A 465 -4.84 -4.65 14.27
C VAL A 465 -5.59 -5.72 15.05
N GLY A 466 -6.06 -6.76 14.36
CA GLY A 466 -6.84 -7.84 14.96
C GLY A 466 -6.34 -9.22 14.59
N ASP A 467 -6.36 -10.15 15.55
CA ASP A 467 -6.10 -11.58 15.37
C ASP A 467 -4.82 -11.87 14.55
N SER A 468 -3.76 -11.10 14.85
CA SER A 468 -2.51 -11.08 14.09
C SER A 468 -1.32 -11.45 14.97
N ARG A 469 -0.26 -12.00 14.36
CA ARG A 469 0.89 -12.45 15.13
C ARG A 469 2.23 -12.24 14.42
N VAL A 470 3.28 -12.15 15.21
CA VAL A 470 4.67 -12.24 14.76
C VAL A 470 5.36 -13.41 15.44
N ILE A 471 6.09 -14.19 14.67
CA ILE A 471 6.85 -15.35 15.13
C ILE A 471 8.29 -15.16 14.65
N GLY A 472 9.22 -15.09 15.60
CA GLY A 472 10.65 -15.04 15.31
C GLY A 472 11.23 -16.37 14.86
N ILE A 473 12.47 -16.33 14.35
CA ILE A 473 13.30 -17.52 14.18
C ILE A 473 13.46 -18.27 15.51
N PRO A 474 13.90 -19.53 15.53
CA PRO A 474 14.06 -20.30 16.77
C PRO A 474 14.94 -19.61 17.81
N ASP A 475 15.98 -18.90 17.40
CA ASP A 475 16.85 -18.13 18.30
C ASP A 475 16.22 -16.83 18.81
N GLY A 476 15.04 -16.50 18.37
CA GLY A 476 14.28 -15.32 18.68
C GLY A 476 14.64 -14.10 17.84
N TYR A 477 13.71 -13.18 17.69
CA TYR A 477 13.92 -11.94 16.94
C TYR A 477 14.25 -10.74 17.83
N THR A 478 14.85 -9.73 17.22
CA THR A 478 15.24 -8.49 17.90
C THR A 478 14.52 -7.28 17.30
N VAL A 479 14.17 -6.32 18.16
CA VAL A 479 13.59 -5.03 17.78
C VAL A 479 14.50 -3.92 18.30
N THR A 480 14.98 -3.05 17.41
CA THR A 480 15.96 -2.01 17.77
C THR A 480 15.57 -0.66 17.18
N ALA A 481 15.32 0.32 18.04
CA ALA A 481 15.30 1.72 17.65
C ALA A 481 16.72 2.28 17.82
N THR A 482 17.27 2.82 16.72
CA THR A 482 18.66 3.31 16.68
C THR A 482 18.69 4.81 16.95
N HIS A 483 19.77 5.24 17.60
CA HIS A 483 19.97 6.65 17.92
C HIS A 483 20.04 7.52 16.65
N HIS A 484 19.28 8.59 16.63
CA HIS A 484 19.45 9.68 15.66
C HIS A 484 20.76 10.42 16.02
N GLY A 485 21.69 10.59 15.06
CA GLY A 485 23.02 11.15 15.32
C GLY A 485 23.03 12.49 16.10
N ASP A 486 24.19 13.05 16.36
CA ASP A 486 24.55 14.14 17.31
C ASP A 486 23.68 15.43 17.35
N ASN A 487 22.64 15.54 16.53
CA ASN A 487 21.70 16.67 16.50
C ASN A 487 20.39 16.43 17.26
N TYR A 488 20.19 15.20 17.77
CA TYR A 488 18.99 14.85 18.52
C TYR A 488 18.89 15.66 19.84
N GLY A 489 17.75 16.26 20.10
CA GLY A 489 17.49 16.98 21.35
C GLY A 489 17.99 18.42 21.40
N LYS A 490 18.58 18.99 20.34
CA LYS A 490 18.85 20.43 20.31
C LYS A 490 17.54 21.20 20.11
N ALA A 491 17.31 22.20 20.92
CA ALA A 491 16.07 23.00 20.99
C ALA A 491 15.63 23.67 19.67
N THR A 492 16.43 23.59 18.62
CA THR A 492 16.15 24.07 17.28
C THR A 492 15.43 23.06 16.39
N ASP A 493 15.41 21.77 16.78
CA ASP A 493 14.83 20.70 15.99
C ASP A 493 13.53 20.19 16.63
N LYS A 494 12.45 20.93 16.41
CA LYS A 494 11.09 20.60 16.92
C LYS A 494 10.47 19.35 16.28
N ALA A 495 11.22 18.61 15.49
CA ALA A 495 10.70 17.66 14.53
C ALA A 495 11.09 16.21 14.75
N THR A 496 11.91 15.91 15.71
CA THR A 496 12.40 14.56 15.94
C THR A 496 11.43 13.76 16.78
N GLY A 497 10.87 12.70 16.19
CA GLY A 497 10.14 11.67 16.91
C GLY A 497 11.06 11.02 17.94
N ARG A 498 10.47 10.45 19.01
CA ARG A 498 11.20 9.72 20.03
C ARG A 498 11.68 8.37 19.50
N GLU A 499 12.76 7.88 20.06
CA GLU A 499 13.19 6.49 19.88
C GLU A 499 12.29 5.57 20.70
N VAL A 500 11.40 4.85 20.03
CA VAL A 500 10.41 3.98 20.66
C VAL A 500 10.47 2.59 20.04
N ALA A 501 10.66 1.56 20.85
CA ALA A 501 10.68 0.17 20.42
C ALA A 501 9.68 -0.69 21.20
N GLY A 502 8.93 -1.53 20.49
CA GLY A 502 8.00 -2.49 21.08
C GLY A 502 8.08 -3.86 20.44
N GLY A 503 7.92 -4.92 21.20
CA GLY A 503 7.99 -6.30 20.68
C GLY A 503 6.96 -6.59 19.61
N PHE A 504 5.78 -5.95 19.64
CA PHE A 504 4.74 -6.06 18.62
C PHE A 504 4.47 -4.71 17.95
N VAL A 505 4.20 -3.63 18.69
CA VAL A 505 3.98 -2.28 18.15
C VAL A 505 4.99 -1.31 18.74
N GLY A 506 5.64 -0.49 17.90
CA GLY A 506 6.52 0.58 18.37
C GLY A 506 5.72 1.67 19.07
N TYR A 507 4.92 2.41 18.32
CA TYR A 507 4.08 3.49 18.83
C TYR A 507 2.62 3.32 18.37
N ALA A 508 1.67 3.51 19.28
CA ALA A 508 0.23 3.41 19.02
C ALA A 508 -0.51 4.68 19.48
N ASP A 509 -1.12 5.43 18.56
CA ASP A 509 -1.99 6.57 18.84
C ASP A 509 -3.36 6.40 18.17
N LEU A 510 -4.42 6.54 18.94
CA LEU A 510 -5.80 6.32 18.50
C LEU A 510 -5.95 4.95 17.79
N ALA A 511 -5.64 3.89 18.50
CA ALA A 511 -5.52 2.56 17.92
C ALA A 511 -6.22 1.48 18.75
N ARG A 512 -6.60 0.40 18.08
CA ARG A 512 -7.09 -0.83 18.72
C ARG A 512 -6.26 -2.02 18.28
N VAL A 513 -5.70 -2.74 19.25
CA VAL A 513 -4.97 -4.00 19.06
C VAL A 513 -5.70 -5.10 19.83
N LYS A 514 -6.19 -6.13 19.13
CA LYS A 514 -7.00 -7.18 19.75
C LYS A 514 -6.61 -8.56 19.24
N GLY A 515 -6.47 -9.54 20.15
CA GLY A 515 -6.20 -10.94 19.82
C GLY A 515 -4.82 -11.15 19.17
N CYS A 516 -3.84 -10.31 19.50
CA CYS A 516 -2.53 -10.30 18.86
C CYS A 516 -1.44 -10.93 19.74
N ALA A 517 -0.45 -11.55 19.10
CA ALA A 517 0.64 -12.25 19.79
C ALA A 517 2.02 -11.96 19.18
N SER A 518 3.03 -11.99 20.07
CA SER A 518 4.44 -11.84 19.76
C SER A 518 5.19 -13.05 20.32
N ASP A 519 5.61 -13.96 19.45
CA ASP A 519 6.25 -15.22 19.82
C ASP A 519 7.73 -15.22 19.46
N ASN A 520 8.56 -15.80 20.32
CA ASN A 520 10.02 -15.86 20.18
C ASN A 520 10.70 -14.49 20.14
N LEU A 521 10.20 -13.51 20.90
CA LEU A 521 10.90 -12.24 21.10
C LEU A 521 12.14 -12.44 21.95
N LYS A 522 13.30 -12.06 21.44
CA LYS A 522 14.59 -12.17 22.14
C LYS A 522 14.96 -10.88 22.86
N LYS A 523 14.80 -9.74 22.20
CA LYS A 523 15.26 -8.47 22.75
C LYS A 523 14.57 -7.27 22.11
N VAL A 524 14.22 -6.30 22.92
CA VAL A 524 13.80 -4.96 22.50
C VAL A 524 14.85 -3.97 23.00
N THR A 525 15.32 -3.08 22.15
CA THR A 525 16.33 -2.06 22.47
C THR A 525 15.90 -0.70 21.94
N SER A 526 16.00 0.31 22.77
CA SER A 526 15.78 1.71 22.40
C SER A 526 16.60 2.62 23.30
N GLY A 527 16.96 3.80 22.81
CA GLY A 527 17.62 4.83 23.63
C GLY A 527 16.67 5.53 24.61
N GLU A 528 15.36 5.56 24.32
CA GLU A 528 14.40 6.30 25.14
C GLU A 528 13.29 5.41 25.73
N ILE A 529 12.49 4.74 24.91
CA ILE A 529 11.32 3.98 25.35
C ILE A 529 11.33 2.58 24.75
N ALA A 530 11.28 1.56 25.61
CA ALA A 530 11.21 0.16 25.21
C ALA A 530 10.09 -0.58 25.95
N GLY A 531 9.29 -1.36 25.24
CA GLY A 531 8.24 -2.20 25.78
C GLY A 531 8.24 -3.61 25.20
N GLY A 532 7.97 -4.63 26.02
CA GLY A 532 7.96 -6.03 25.57
C GLY A 532 6.90 -6.32 24.52
N PHE A 533 5.76 -5.62 24.52
CA PHE A 533 4.70 -5.74 23.52
C PHE A 533 4.49 -4.41 22.77
N VAL A 534 4.21 -3.31 23.46
CA VAL A 534 4.08 -1.96 22.89
C VAL A 534 5.10 -1.05 23.54
N GLY A 535 5.82 -0.25 22.74
CA GLY A 535 6.77 0.72 23.23
C GLY A 535 6.07 1.91 23.91
N GLU A 536 5.22 2.61 23.19
CA GLU A 536 4.45 3.76 23.71
C GLU A 536 3.01 3.73 23.20
N THR A 537 2.06 4.13 24.05
CA THR A 537 0.64 4.24 23.67
C THR A 537 0.09 5.62 24.02
N SER A 538 -0.76 6.13 23.14
CA SER A 538 -1.61 7.30 23.35
C SER A 538 -3.00 7.00 22.84
N ARG A 539 -4.01 7.02 23.72
CA ARG A 539 -5.41 6.72 23.34
C ARG A 539 -5.59 5.38 22.61
N ALA A 540 -4.90 4.33 23.04
CA ALA A 540 -4.95 3.02 22.43
C ALA A 540 -5.63 2.00 23.35
N TYR A 541 -6.33 1.04 22.73
CA TYR A 541 -6.95 -0.11 23.40
C TYR A 541 -6.20 -1.40 23.04
N LEU A 542 -5.69 -2.07 24.07
CA LEU A 542 -5.02 -3.35 23.95
C LEU A 542 -5.90 -4.41 24.63
N VAL A 543 -6.34 -5.41 23.87
CA VAL A 543 -7.22 -6.48 24.34
C VAL A 543 -6.67 -7.81 23.88
N ASP A 544 -6.53 -8.78 24.81
CA ASP A 544 -5.97 -10.11 24.54
C ASP A 544 -4.62 -10.05 23.79
N ALA A 545 -3.74 -9.16 24.23
CA ALA A 545 -2.41 -8.95 23.69
C ALA A 545 -1.40 -9.80 24.49
N LYS A 546 -0.60 -10.62 23.79
CA LYS A 546 0.31 -11.61 24.42
C LYS A 546 1.72 -11.52 23.86
#